data_ffe7b04ee1b2c7f2ca3952c4bad9c337
#
_entry.id   ffe7b04ee1b2c7f2ca3952c4bad9c337
#
_cell.length_a   1.000
_cell.length_b   1.000
_cell.length_c   1.000
_cell.angle_alpha   90.00
_cell.angle_beta   90.00
_cell.angle_gamma   90.00
#
_symmetry.space_group_name_H-M   'P 1'
#
loop_
_entity.id
_entity.type
_entity.pdbx_description
1 polymer ?
#
loop_
_entity_poly.entity_id
_entity_poly.type
_entity_poly.pdbx_seq_one_letter_code
_entity_poly.pdbx_strand_id
1 'polypeptide(L)'
;YPVLHSGEVRGPLIISIGNNSVRKKIAEGVNVIFGKAFHPSAIISEEAKIDVGTVVMQGAIIQSEVKIGKHCIINTGASVDHECILNDFVHISPHCTLCGNVEIGEGTWIGAGSTIIPGVKVGKWSVVGAGSVVTKDIPDGVLAVGNRCKIIKNIVL
;
A
#
# COMPACT_ATOMS: atom_id res chain seq x y z
N TYR A 1 10.26 3.72 20.57
CA TYR A 1 11.15 4.43 19.65
C TYR A 1 11.30 5.87 20.12
N PRO A 2 12.51 6.45 20.17
CA PRO A 2 12.68 7.85 20.58
C PRO A 2 11.99 8.76 19.55
N VAL A 3 11.22 9.73 20.05
CA VAL A 3 10.71 10.83 19.24
C VAL A 3 11.87 11.80 19.05
N LEU A 4 12.32 11.93 17.82
CA LEU A 4 13.36 12.90 17.46
C LEU A 4 12.73 14.27 17.24
N HIS A 5 13.19 15.28 17.99
CA HIS A 5 12.86 16.67 17.72
C HIS A 5 13.64 17.18 16.49
N SER A 6 13.06 18.15 15.78
CA SER A 6 13.63 18.76 14.58
C SER A 6 15.11 19.16 14.77
N GLY A 7 16.02 18.52 14.06
CA GLY A 7 17.45 18.87 14.02
C GLY A 7 18.44 17.71 14.02
N GLU A 8 18.09 16.54 14.54
CA GLU A 8 19.02 15.40 14.60
C GLU A 8 18.40 14.11 14.08
N VAL A 9 18.18 14.05 12.78
CA VAL A 9 17.76 12.80 12.14
C VAL A 9 18.99 11.96 11.83
N ARG A 10 19.21 10.89 12.61
CA ARG A 10 20.30 9.95 12.41
C ARG A 10 19.74 8.59 11.97
N GLY A 11 20.22 8.08 10.83
CA GLY A 11 19.89 6.75 10.34
C GLY A 11 18.66 6.69 9.44
N PRO A 12 18.34 5.50 8.92
CA PRO A 12 17.21 5.33 8.02
C PRO A 12 15.88 5.57 8.73
N LEU A 13 15.00 6.33 8.08
CA LEU A 13 13.69 6.75 8.59
C LEU A 13 12.54 6.01 7.96
N ILE A 14 11.42 6.00 8.67
CA ILE A 14 10.10 5.62 8.17
C ILE A 14 9.11 6.76 8.46
N ILE A 15 8.30 7.11 7.48
CA ILE A 15 7.19 8.06 7.67
C ILE A 15 5.96 7.27 8.13
N SER A 16 5.58 7.42 9.40
CA SER A 16 4.46 6.68 10.03
C SER A 16 3.10 7.39 9.89
N ILE A 17 2.81 7.96 8.70
CA ILE A 17 1.56 8.68 8.42
C ILE A 17 0.72 7.88 7.42
N GLY A 18 -0.52 7.54 7.81
CA GLY A 18 -1.43 6.72 7.00
C GLY A 18 -1.98 7.43 5.76
N ASN A 19 -2.08 8.76 5.77
CA ASN A 19 -2.55 9.51 4.60
C ASN A 19 -1.48 9.51 3.49
N ASN A 20 -1.82 8.98 2.31
CA ASN A 20 -0.87 8.73 1.22
C ASN A 20 -0.31 10.03 0.63
N SER A 21 -1.15 11.06 0.42
CA SER A 21 -0.71 12.34 -0.14
C SER A 21 0.17 13.13 0.84
N VAL A 22 -0.16 13.11 2.12
CA VAL A 22 0.68 13.72 3.16
C VAL A 22 2.00 12.98 3.28
N ARG A 23 1.99 11.65 3.26
CA ARG A 23 3.21 10.82 3.30
C ARG A 23 4.13 11.12 2.10
N LYS A 24 3.55 11.26 0.89
CA LYS A 24 4.28 11.66 -0.30
C LYS A 24 4.91 13.03 -0.16
N LYS A 25 4.13 14.03 0.23
CA LYS A 25 4.63 15.41 0.42
C LYS A 25 5.80 15.49 1.41
N ILE A 26 5.74 14.71 2.50
CA ILE A 26 6.84 14.66 3.48
C ILE A 26 8.05 13.98 2.86
N ALA A 27 7.87 12.83 2.17
CA ALA A 27 8.97 12.09 1.57
C ALA A 27 9.73 12.92 0.52
N GLU A 28 9.02 13.71 -0.27
CA GLU A 28 9.61 14.61 -1.28
C GLU A 28 10.22 15.87 -0.68
N GLY A 29 9.77 16.27 0.51
CA GLY A 29 10.24 17.50 1.19
C GLY A 29 11.48 17.33 2.07
N VAL A 30 11.99 16.08 2.26
CA VAL A 30 13.12 15.81 3.14
C VAL A 30 14.24 15.09 2.40
N ASN A 31 15.48 15.47 2.69
CA ASN A 31 16.67 14.81 2.13
C ASN A 31 17.28 13.88 3.19
N VAL A 32 16.75 12.67 3.29
CA VAL A 32 17.15 11.68 4.29
C VAL A 32 17.22 10.28 3.68
N ILE A 33 17.91 9.36 4.34
CA ILE A 33 17.92 7.96 3.96
C ILE A 33 16.66 7.30 4.55
N PHE A 34 15.85 6.69 3.70
CA PHE A 34 14.71 5.89 4.13
C PHE A 34 15.09 4.42 4.28
N GLY A 35 14.59 3.80 5.35
CA GLY A 35 14.72 2.36 5.60
C GLY A 35 13.50 1.58 5.16
N LYS A 36 13.42 0.33 5.62
CA LYS A 36 12.26 -0.55 5.52
C LYS A 36 11.93 -1.06 6.93
N ALA A 37 10.66 -1.23 7.25
CA ALA A 37 10.26 -1.76 8.54
C ALA A 37 9.31 -2.95 8.35
N PHE A 38 9.76 -4.13 8.73
CA PHE A 38 8.99 -5.37 8.63
C PHE A 38 8.74 -5.91 10.04
N HIS A 39 7.48 -6.17 10.35
CA HIS A 39 7.15 -6.80 11.61
C HIS A 39 7.65 -8.27 11.61
N PRO A 40 8.23 -8.78 12.71
CA PRO A 40 8.78 -10.16 12.75
C PRO A 40 7.78 -11.27 12.44
N SER A 41 6.48 -11.03 12.62
CA SER A 41 5.42 -11.99 12.25
C SER A 41 4.90 -11.83 10.82
N ALA A 42 5.45 -10.93 10.00
CA ALA A 42 5.14 -10.88 8.58
C ALA A 42 5.81 -12.05 7.86
N ILE A 43 5.10 -12.64 6.91
CA ILE A 43 5.62 -13.71 6.06
C ILE A 43 5.91 -13.10 4.69
N ILE A 44 7.18 -13.01 4.32
CA ILE A 44 7.60 -12.35 3.08
C ILE A 44 8.45 -13.34 2.27
N SER A 45 8.05 -13.60 1.04
CA SER A 45 8.84 -14.42 0.11
C SER A 45 10.20 -13.79 -0.16
N GLU A 46 11.23 -14.61 -0.28
CA GLU A 46 12.59 -14.15 -0.65
C GLU A 46 12.66 -13.55 -2.05
N GLU A 47 11.72 -13.91 -2.93
CA GLU A 47 11.60 -13.38 -4.28
C GLU A 47 10.87 -12.03 -4.35
N ALA A 48 10.23 -11.61 -3.27
CA ALA A 48 9.54 -10.32 -3.22
C ALA A 48 10.53 -9.15 -3.21
N LYS A 49 10.23 -8.13 -3.99
CA LYS A 49 11.02 -6.90 -4.07
C LYS A 49 10.24 -5.77 -3.41
N ILE A 50 10.77 -5.26 -2.32
CA ILE A 50 10.12 -4.19 -1.54
C ILE A 50 11.07 -3.00 -1.47
N ASP A 51 10.61 -1.82 -1.85
CA ASP A 51 11.45 -0.62 -1.90
C ASP A 51 11.45 0.16 -0.57
N VAL A 52 12.30 1.18 -0.48
CA VAL A 52 12.56 1.96 0.74
C VAL A 52 11.33 2.74 1.21
N GLY A 53 11.29 3.09 2.49
CA GLY A 53 10.18 3.79 3.14
C GLY A 53 8.96 2.89 3.40
N THR A 54 8.96 1.66 2.91
CA THR A 54 7.80 0.75 3.02
C THR A 54 7.77 0.04 4.37
N VAL A 55 6.55 -0.10 4.90
CA VAL A 55 6.27 -0.84 6.14
C VAL A 55 5.39 -2.05 5.87
N VAL A 56 5.72 -3.18 6.51
CA VAL A 56 4.92 -4.41 6.48
C VAL A 56 4.57 -4.77 7.92
N MET A 57 3.27 -4.77 8.21
CA MET A 57 2.75 -4.90 9.57
C MET A 57 2.53 -6.36 9.98
N GLN A 58 2.04 -6.56 11.21
CA GLN A 58 1.85 -7.87 11.84
C GLN A 58 0.99 -8.80 10.97
N GLY A 59 1.47 -10.04 10.79
CA GLY A 59 0.73 -11.10 10.10
C GLY A 59 0.43 -10.83 8.63
N ALA A 60 1.01 -9.79 8.03
CA ALA A 60 0.90 -9.58 6.59
C ALA A 60 1.67 -10.67 5.83
N ILE A 61 1.14 -11.08 4.68
CA ILE A 61 1.71 -12.14 3.83
C ILE A 61 2.00 -11.54 2.46
N ILE A 62 3.23 -11.71 1.98
CA ILE A 62 3.68 -11.24 0.66
C ILE A 62 4.31 -12.43 -0.06
N GLN A 63 3.68 -12.84 -1.17
CA GLN A 63 4.05 -14.01 -1.96
C GLN A 63 5.18 -13.73 -2.96
N SER A 64 5.53 -14.76 -3.74
CA SER A 64 6.64 -14.72 -4.71
C SER A 64 6.40 -13.69 -5.82
N GLU A 65 7.50 -13.13 -6.33
CA GLU A 65 7.55 -12.17 -7.44
C GLU A 65 6.76 -10.87 -7.23
N VAL A 66 6.27 -10.61 -6.01
CA VAL A 66 5.59 -9.34 -5.69
C VAL A 66 6.59 -8.20 -5.75
N LYS A 67 6.16 -7.07 -6.35
CA LYS A 67 6.93 -5.82 -6.42
C LYS A 67 6.18 -4.73 -5.69
N ILE A 68 6.80 -4.16 -4.66
CA ILE A 68 6.22 -3.08 -3.85
C ILE A 68 7.14 -1.86 -3.93
N GLY A 69 6.59 -0.77 -4.38
CA GLY A 69 7.27 0.51 -4.51
C GLY A 69 7.60 1.18 -3.17
N LYS A 70 7.98 2.44 -3.26
CA LYS A 70 8.45 3.23 -2.12
C LYS A 70 7.30 3.67 -1.22
N HIS A 71 7.60 3.78 0.07
CA HIS A 71 6.68 4.37 1.06
C HIS A 71 5.29 3.73 1.09
N CYS A 72 5.18 2.45 0.77
CA CYS A 72 3.94 1.69 0.86
C CYS A 72 3.63 1.27 2.30
N ILE A 73 2.37 1.02 2.58
CA ILE A 73 1.90 0.43 3.84
C ILE A 73 1.17 -0.87 3.51
N ILE A 74 1.72 -2.00 3.94
CA ILE A 74 1.05 -3.30 3.93
C ILE A 74 0.62 -3.58 5.35
N ASN A 75 -0.66 -3.36 5.62
CA ASN A 75 -1.17 -3.28 6.99
C ASN A 75 -1.45 -4.68 7.57
N THR A 76 -1.84 -4.71 8.83
CA THR A 76 -2.05 -5.91 9.65
C THR A 76 -2.89 -6.97 8.93
N GLY A 77 -2.35 -8.19 8.81
CA GLY A 77 -3.05 -9.33 8.22
C GLY A 77 -3.42 -9.19 6.74
N ALA A 78 -2.88 -8.20 6.03
CA ALA A 78 -3.09 -8.07 4.59
C ALA A 78 -2.34 -9.18 3.83
N SER A 79 -2.95 -9.72 2.76
CA SER A 79 -2.36 -10.73 1.90
C SER A 79 -2.17 -10.17 0.49
N VAL A 80 -0.95 -10.25 -0.01
CA VAL A 80 -0.56 -9.87 -1.37
C VAL A 80 -0.03 -11.11 -2.06
N ASP A 81 -0.82 -11.64 -2.97
CA ASP A 81 -0.52 -12.89 -3.68
C ASP A 81 0.51 -12.65 -4.80
N HIS A 82 0.95 -13.75 -5.45
CA HIS A 82 2.06 -13.78 -6.39
C HIS A 82 1.93 -12.75 -7.54
N GLU A 83 3.08 -12.27 -8.04
CA GLU A 83 3.20 -11.39 -9.21
C GLU A 83 2.44 -10.05 -9.10
N CYS A 84 1.98 -9.67 -7.92
CA CYS A 84 1.34 -8.36 -7.72
C CYS A 84 2.35 -7.22 -7.85
N ILE A 85 1.88 -6.09 -8.38
CA ILE A 85 2.66 -4.84 -8.51
C ILE A 85 1.94 -3.74 -7.73
N LEU A 86 2.56 -3.24 -6.68
CA LEU A 86 2.11 -2.09 -5.93
C LEU A 86 3.07 -0.92 -6.21
N ASN A 87 2.55 0.14 -6.81
CA ASN A 87 3.36 1.33 -7.08
C ASN A 87 3.61 2.14 -5.79
N ASP A 88 4.32 3.27 -5.90
CA ASP A 88 4.72 4.07 -4.74
C ASP A 88 3.52 4.59 -3.94
N PHE A 89 3.71 4.76 -2.64
CA PHE A 89 2.73 5.35 -1.70
C PHE A 89 1.39 4.61 -1.58
N VAL A 90 1.29 3.37 -2.05
CA VAL A 90 0.08 2.54 -1.89
C VAL A 90 -0.15 2.20 -0.41
N HIS A 91 -1.42 2.16 -0.01
CA HIS A 91 -1.82 1.67 1.31
C HIS A 91 -2.81 0.52 1.17
N ILE A 92 -2.37 -0.67 1.52
CA ILE A 92 -3.20 -1.86 1.66
C ILE A 92 -3.62 -1.96 3.12
N SER A 93 -4.88 -1.69 3.41
CA SER A 93 -5.43 -1.64 4.77
C SER A 93 -5.52 -3.02 5.42
N PRO A 94 -5.83 -3.10 6.73
CA PRO A 94 -5.91 -4.38 7.43
C PRO A 94 -6.81 -5.41 6.74
N HIS A 95 -6.35 -6.66 6.71
CA HIS A 95 -7.10 -7.82 6.19
C HIS A 95 -7.59 -7.68 4.73
N CYS A 96 -6.93 -6.87 3.92
CA CYS A 96 -7.16 -6.87 2.48
C CYS A 96 -6.54 -8.13 1.84
N THR A 97 -7.18 -8.63 0.78
CA THR A 97 -6.67 -9.72 -0.05
C THR A 97 -6.49 -9.22 -1.48
N LEU A 98 -5.26 -9.21 -1.95
CA LEU A 98 -4.94 -9.04 -3.37
C LEU A 98 -4.62 -10.42 -3.92
N CYS A 99 -5.44 -10.92 -4.86
CA CYS A 99 -5.16 -12.17 -5.55
C CYS A 99 -4.02 -11.99 -6.57
N GLY A 100 -3.58 -13.09 -7.20
CA GLY A 100 -2.42 -13.07 -8.09
C GLY A 100 -2.51 -12.05 -9.24
N ASN A 101 -1.35 -11.48 -9.61
CA ASN A 101 -1.19 -10.56 -10.74
C ASN A 101 -2.07 -9.30 -10.67
N VAL A 102 -2.33 -8.78 -9.48
CA VAL A 102 -3.04 -7.50 -9.28
C VAL A 102 -2.05 -6.34 -9.39
N GLU A 103 -2.47 -5.24 -10.05
CA GLU A 103 -1.68 -4.02 -10.14
C GLU A 103 -2.39 -2.87 -9.41
N ILE A 104 -1.69 -2.19 -8.49
CA ILE A 104 -2.21 -1.04 -7.75
C ILE A 104 -1.39 0.20 -8.11
N GLY A 105 -2.07 1.20 -8.62
CA GLY A 105 -1.48 2.50 -9.00
C GLY A 105 -1.01 3.32 -7.82
N GLU A 106 -0.07 4.22 -8.08
CA GLU A 106 0.54 5.11 -7.08
C GLU A 106 -0.50 5.81 -6.21
N GLY A 107 -0.22 5.91 -4.92
CA GLY A 107 -1.02 6.64 -3.95
C GLY A 107 -2.41 6.06 -3.67
N THR A 108 -2.75 4.93 -4.26
CA THR A 108 -4.07 4.31 -4.09
C THR A 108 -4.22 3.69 -2.70
N TRP A 109 -5.42 3.80 -2.17
CA TRP A 109 -5.80 3.26 -0.88
C TRP A 109 -6.85 2.17 -1.02
N ILE A 110 -6.51 0.96 -0.59
CA ILE A 110 -7.44 -0.18 -0.52
C ILE A 110 -7.95 -0.29 0.91
N GLY A 111 -9.24 -0.05 1.10
CA GLY A 111 -9.92 -0.04 2.41
C GLY A 111 -10.00 -1.43 3.05
N ALA A 112 -10.02 -1.47 4.38
CA ALA A 112 -9.92 -2.68 5.18
C ALA A 112 -10.89 -3.79 4.76
N GLY A 113 -10.42 -5.04 4.76
CA GLY A 113 -11.22 -6.22 4.43
C GLY A 113 -11.66 -6.31 2.96
N SER A 114 -11.09 -5.51 2.07
CA SER A 114 -11.41 -5.58 0.64
C SER A 114 -10.70 -6.74 -0.04
N THR A 115 -11.33 -7.31 -1.07
CA THR A 115 -10.78 -8.36 -1.91
C THR A 115 -10.69 -7.88 -3.35
N ILE A 116 -9.55 -8.10 -4.00
CA ILE A 116 -9.34 -7.80 -5.42
C ILE A 116 -9.04 -9.11 -6.14
N ILE A 117 -9.88 -9.46 -7.14
CA ILE A 117 -9.73 -10.72 -7.88
C ILE A 117 -8.49 -10.72 -8.78
N PRO A 118 -8.01 -11.89 -9.24
CA PRO A 118 -6.78 -11.98 -10.03
C PRO A 118 -6.78 -11.09 -11.27
N GLY A 119 -5.62 -10.49 -11.58
CA GLY A 119 -5.36 -9.75 -12.82
C GLY A 119 -6.00 -8.36 -12.90
N VAL A 120 -6.72 -7.91 -11.88
CA VAL A 120 -7.37 -6.59 -11.86
C VAL A 120 -6.35 -5.48 -11.64
N LYS A 121 -6.57 -4.35 -12.33
CA LYS A 121 -5.80 -3.12 -12.18
C LYS A 121 -6.62 -2.06 -11.47
N VAL A 122 -6.04 -1.44 -10.44
CA VAL A 122 -6.61 -0.27 -9.76
C VAL A 122 -5.73 0.92 -10.05
N GLY A 123 -6.30 1.96 -10.64
CA GLY A 123 -5.60 3.16 -11.07
C GLY A 123 -4.99 3.97 -9.92
N LYS A 124 -4.28 5.04 -10.27
CA LYS A 124 -3.56 5.89 -9.33
C LYS A 124 -4.52 6.74 -8.50
N TRP A 125 -4.13 7.02 -7.25
CA TRP A 125 -4.84 7.95 -6.36
C TRP A 125 -6.33 7.66 -6.22
N SER A 126 -6.71 6.39 -6.38
CA SER A 126 -8.07 5.91 -6.18
C SER A 126 -8.24 5.38 -4.76
N VAL A 127 -9.49 5.33 -4.32
CA VAL A 127 -9.87 4.76 -3.03
C VAL A 127 -10.87 3.65 -3.26
N VAL A 128 -10.54 2.45 -2.79
CA VAL A 128 -11.48 1.35 -2.67
C VAL A 128 -12.00 1.33 -1.24
N GLY A 129 -13.32 1.48 -1.06
CA GLY A 129 -13.93 1.49 0.27
C GLY A 129 -13.81 0.14 0.98
N ALA A 130 -13.84 0.17 2.32
CA ALA A 130 -13.72 -1.04 3.14
C ALA A 130 -14.78 -2.10 2.79
N GLY A 131 -14.40 -3.39 2.88
CA GLY A 131 -15.27 -4.53 2.60
C GLY A 131 -15.68 -4.67 1.13
N SER A 132 -15.00 -4.02 0.21
CA SER A 132 -15.34 -4.09 -1.21
C SER A 132 -14.79 -5.35 -1.87
N VAL A 133 -15.50 -5.84 -2.90
CA VAL A 133 -15.03 -6.90 -3.79
C VAL A 133 -14.86 -6.34 -5.19
N VAL A 134 -13.60 -6.13 -5.59
CA VAL A 134 -13.24 -5.53 -6.88
C VAL A 134 -13.12 -6.63 -7.91
N THR A 135 -14.00 -6.60 -8.91
CA THR A 135 -14.11 -7.63 -9.96
C THR A 135 -13.83 -7.09 -11.37
N LYS A 136 -13.45 -5.83 -11.49
CA LYS A 136 -13.09 -5.14 -12.74
C LYS A 136 -12.10 -4.05 -12.45
N ASP A 137 -11.37 -3.62 -13.46
CA ASP A 137 -10.44 -2.51 -13.36
C ASP A 137 -11.11 -1.24 -12.85
N ILE A 138 -10.39 -0.50 -12.03
CA ILE A 138 -10.79 0.79 -11.47
C ILE A 138 -9.88 1.86 -12.07
N PRO A 139 -10.43 2.93 -12.67
CA PRO A 139 -9.63 4.01 -13.23
C PRO A 139 -8.95 4.87 -12.15
N ASP A 140 -8.12 5.82 -12.59
CA ASP A 140 -7.44 6.78 -11.72
C ASP A 140 -8.43 7.74 -11.05
N GLY A 141 -8.11 8.19 -9.83
CA GLY A 141 -8.77 9.30 -9.15
C GLY A 141 -10.23 9.09 -8.80
N VAL A 142 -10.64 7.87 -8.47
CA VAL A 142 -12.05 7.58 -8.13
C VAL A 142 -12.21 6.97 -6.74
N LEU A 143 -13.39 7.18 -6.17
CA LEU A 143 -13.90 6.39 -5.04
C LEU A 143 -14.78 5.27 -5.60
N ALA A 144 -14.42 4.03 -5.29
CA ALA A 144 -15.21 2.85 -5.65
C ALA A 144 -15.51 2.02 -4.39
N VAL A 145 -16.73 1.53 -4.24
CA VAL A 145 -17.16 0.80 -3.04
C VAL A 145 -18.12 -0.35 -3.35
N GLY A 146 -18.21 -1.29 -2.45
CA GLY A 146 -19.26 -2.31 -2.37
C GLY A 146 -18.88 -3.68 -2.92
N ASN A 147 -19.77 -4.63 -2.70
CA ASN A 147 -19.72 -5.99 -3.26
C ASN A 147 -20.90 -6.13 -4.26
N ARG A 148 -20.65 -6.11 -5.50
CA ARG A 148 -19.56 -5.86 -6.42
C ARG A 148 -19.17 -4.38 -6.41
N CYS A 149 -17.88 -4.09 -6.40
CA CYS A 149 -17.36 -2.74 -6.32
C CYS A 149 -17.80 -1.87 -7.51
N LYS A 150 -18.32 -0.66 -7.24
CA LYS A 150 -18.75 0.30 -8.26
C LYS A 150 -18.15 1.67 -7.97
N ILE A 151 -17.84 2.41 -9.02
CA ILE A 151 -17.40 3.80 -8.92
C ILE A 151 -18.57 4.65 -8.42
N ILE A 152 -18.31 5.43 -7.36
CA ILE A 152 -19.28 6.34 -6.74
C ILE A 152 -19.07 7.77 -7.20
N LYS A 153 -17.82 8.23 -7.27
CA LYS A 153 -17.45 9.59 -7.68
C LYS A 153 -15.99 9.69 -8.04
N ASN A 154 -15.64 10.75 -8.78
CA ASN A 154 -14.25 11.17 -8.92
C ASN A 154 -13.74 11.80 -7.62
N ILE A 155 -12.46 11.62 -7.34
CA ILE A 155 -11.75 12.27 -6.23
C ILE A 155 -10.92 13.39 -6.84
N VAL A 156 -11.15 14.63 -6.39
CA VAL A 156 -10.25 15.75 -6.67
C VAL A 156 -9.16 15.70 -5.61
N LEU A 157 -7.90 15.55 -6.01
CA LEU A 157 -6.71 15.54 -5.15
C LEU A 157 -6.27 16.96 -4.84
#